data_c4163b5d506d3c972fd4cf36cb3f0f19
#
_entry.id   c4163b5d506d3c972fd4cf36cb3f0f19
#
_cell.length_a   1.000
_cell.length_b   1.000
_cell.length_c   1.000
_cell.angle_alpha   90.00
_cell.angle_beta   90.00
_cell.angle_gamma   90.00
#
_symmetry.space_group_name_H-M   'P 1'
#
loop_
_entity.id
_entity.type
_entity.pdbx_description
1 polymer ?
#
loop_
_entity_poly.entity_id
_entity_poly.type
_entity_poly.pdbx_seq_one_letter_code
_entity_poly.pdbx_strand_id
1 'polypeptide(L)'
;MRHDFFELIEYAKSLGIYVAVAASVTPRLNETSISRMRDLGVDIMSVSLDGALPETHDRLRGMKGTWKATIDALRMARELGLRTQTNTTVMRSNINELADIFHIAKDNGAVAWEVFFLIRTGRGASMESLDASECEEVMNFLYDAALYGIPVRTAEGPSFRRVRIEREKNVKEPSGEIYRRLIDRLRMLEGIPQRSPMFKLSHTADGRGIIFVGHRGEVYPSGFLPVDCGRVPKDDLREIYCSHLFFRALRDPASLKGRCGICEYKSMCGGSRSRALAEMNDPFQEDPICPYVPAGHGAQ
;
A
#
# COMPACT_ATOMS: atom_id res chain seq x y z
N MET A 1 4.06 3.62 22.04
CA MET A 1 4.72 4.70 21.28
C MET A 1 6.02 5.01 22.03
N ARG A 2 7.13 5.19 21.30
CA ARG A 2 8.43 5.60 21.87
C ARG A 2 8.24 6.93 22.61
N HIS A 3 9.02 7.13 23.69
CA HIS A 3 8.98 8.38 24.46
C HIS A 3 9.56 9.57 23.68
N ASP A 4 10.56 9.29 22.82
CA ASP A 4 11.29 10.24 21.98
C ASP A 4 10.68 10.42 20.57
N PHE A 5 9.42 10.00 20.36
CA PHE A 5 8.78 10.02 19.04
C PHE A 5 8.77 11.40 18.39
N PHE A 6 8.44 12.44 19.15
CA PHE A 6 8.39 13.81 18.63
C PHE A 6 9.78 14.39 18.38
N GLU A 7 10.76 14.04 19.21
CA GLU A 7 12.16 14.42 19.01
C GLU A 7 12.74 13.85 17.71
N LEU A 8 12.39 12.60 17.37
CA LEU A 8 12.77 11.98 16.11
C LEU A 8 12.14 12.69 14.90
N ILE A 9 10.89 13.13 14.99
CA ILE A 9 10.24 13.93 13.95
C ILE A 9 10.98 15.25 13.78
N GLU A 10 11.20 15.98 14.86
CA GLU A 10 11.90 17.25 14.87
C GLU A 10 13.30 17.13 14.25
N TYR A 11 14.06 16.13 14.66
CA TYR A 11 15.37 15.85 14.08
C TYR A 11 15.31 15.53 12.58
N ALA A 12 14.40 14.66 12.16
CA ALA A 12 14.23 14.35 10.74
C ALA A 12 13.85 15.59 9.91
N LYS A 13 12.97 16.45 10.45
CA LYS A 13 12.57 17.69 9.78
C LYS A 13 13.72 18.70 9.74
N SER A 14 14.57 18.78 10.77
CA SER A 14 15.77 19.64 10.76
C SER A 14 16.76 19.26 9.67
N LEU A 15 16.76 17.98 9.23
CA LEU A 15 17.54 17.47 8.11
C LEU A 15 16.85 17.63 6.75
N GLY A 16 15.66 18.26 6.70
CA GLY A 16 14.89 18.42 5.47
C GLY A 16 14.22 17.13 4.96
N ILE A 17 14.13 16.09 5.80
CA ILE A 17 13.54 14.80 5.43
C ILE A 17 12.00 14.91 5.39
N TYR A 18 11.38 14.34 4.37
CA TYR A 18 9.92 14.15 4.31
C TYR A 18 9.49 13.13 5.36
N VAL A 19 8.60 13.52 6.26
CA VAL A 19 8.15 12.69 7.39
C VAL A 19 6.70 12.28 7.20
N ALA A 20 6.46 10.99 7.02
CA ALA A 20 5.13 10.39 7.05
C ALA A 20 4.96 9.57 8.34
N VAL A 21 3.83 9.75 9.04
CA VAL A 21 3.53 9.04 10.27
C VAL A 21 2.36 8.09 10.04
N ALA A 22 2.59 6.77 10.21
CA ALA A 22 1.50 5.78 10.21
C ALA A 22 0.99 5.60 11.65
N ALA A 23 -0.17 6.17 11.94
CA ALA A 23 -0.73 6.20 13.28
C ALA A 23 -1.78 5.09 13.50
N SER A 24 -1.72 4.44 14.66
CA SER A 24 -2.84 3.62 15.14
C SER A 24 -3.80 4.49 15.92
N VAL A 25 -5.10 4.32 15.69
CA VAL A 25 -6.16 5.03 16.41
C VAL A 25 -6.29 4.50 17.85
N THR A 26 -5.57 5.12 18.74
CA THR A 26 -5.55 4.84 20.17
C THR A 26 -5.88 6.12 20.94
N PRO A 27 -6.17 6.08 22.24
CA PRO A 27 -6.39 7.31 23.02
C PRO A 27 -5.23 8.31 23.01
N ARG A 28 -4.03 7.88 22.55
CA ARG A 28 -2.87 8.77 22.39
C ARG A 28 -2.90 9.56 21.07
N LEU A 29 -3.71 9.14 20.09
CA LEU A 29 -3.97 9.91 18.89
C LEU A 29 -5.15 10.85 19.17
N ASN A 30 -4.85 12.01 19.67
CA ASN A 30 -5.79 13.04 20.10
C ASN A 30 -5.37 14.41 19.54
N GLU A 31 -6.17 15.44 19.81
CA GLU A 31 -5.95 16.80 19.33
C GLU A 31 -4.54 17.30 19.65
N THR A 32 -4.06 17.10 20.87
CA THR A 32 -2.73 17.54 21.30
C THR A 32 -1.63 16.88 20.47
N SER A 33 -1.72 15.56 20.25
CA SER A 33 -0.69 14.83 19.49
C SER A 33 -0.74 15.16 17.99
N ILE A 34 -1.92 15.36 17.42
CA ILE A 34 -2.10 15.74 16.01
C ILE A 34 -1.62 17.18 15.78
N SER A 35 -1.97 18.13 16.66
CA SER A 35 -1.46 19.50 16.60
C SER A 35 0.07 19.51 16.67
N ARG A 36 0.65 18.75 17.59
CA ARG A 36 2.10 18.69 17.72
C ARG A 36 2.78 18.10 16.48
N MET A 37 2.21 17.07 15.86
CA MET A 37 2.72 16.55 14.58
C MET A 37 2.66 17.60 13.47
N ARG A 38 1.57 18.36 13.37
CA ARG A 38 1.45 19.49 12.42
C ARG A 38 2.53 20.54 12.68
N ASP A 39 2.68 20.98 13.92
CA ASP A 39 3.59 22.06 14.30
C ASP A 39 5.06 21.69 14.09
N LEU A 40 5.41 20.41 14.23
CA LEU A 40 6.71 19.84 13.89
C LEU A 40 6.90 19.64 12.37
N GLY A 41 5.88 19.92 11.55
CA GLY A 41 5.98 19.84 10.10
C GLY A 41 5.87 18.42 9.54
N VAL A 42 5.16 17.51 10.19
CA VAL A 42 4.82 16.20 9.60
C VAL A 42 4.09 16.43 8.27
N ASP A 43 4.59 15.82 7.20
CA ASP A 43 4.09 16.06 5.85
C ASP A 43 2.77 15.35 5.58
N ILE A 44 2.58 14.18 6.19
CA ILE A 44 1.34 13.41 6.08
C ILE A 44 1.20 12.42 7.24
N MET A 45 0.00 12.28 7.76
CA MET A 45 -0.37 11.22 8.71
C MET A 45 -1.25 10.19 8.00
N SER A 46 -0.93 8.91 8.11
CA SER A 46 -1.78 7.84 7.60
C SER A 46 -2.51 7.11 8.73
N VAL A 47 -3.78 6.82 8.49
CA VAL A 47 -4.61 5.97 9.34
C VAL A 47 -5.24 4.86 8.51
N SER A 48 -5.58 3.77 9.14
CA SER A 48 -6.17 2.63 8.44
C SER A 48 -7.69 2.66 8.50
N LEU A 49 -8.32 2.44 7.32
CA LEU A 49 -9.77 2.24 7.18
C LEU A 49 -10.00 1.00 6.31
N ASP A 50 -10.28 -0.15 6.95
CA ASP A 50 -10.44 -1.44 6.28
C ASP A 50 -11.90 -1.87 6.10
N GLY A 51 -12.86 -1.04 6.47
CA GLY A 51 -14.27 -1.28 6.28
C GLY A 51 -15.04 0.03 6.16
N ALA A 52 -16.04 0.07 5.32
CA ALA A 52 -17.01 1.17 5.26
C ALA A 52 -17.99 1.10 6.43
N LEU A 53 -18.26 -0.12 6.92
CA LEU A 53 -19.11 -0.39 8.06
C LEU A 53 -18.28 -0.56 9.33
N PRO A 54 -18.76 -0.05 10.50
CA PRO A 54 -18.11 -0.26 11.77
C PRO A 54 -17.83 -1.74 12.07
N GLU A 55 -18.79 -2.60 11.76
CA GLU A 55 -18.70 -4.05 12.02
C GLU A 55 -17.56 -4.70 11.24
N THR A 56 -17.39 -4.33 9.96
CA THR A 56 -16.32 -4.87 9.13
C THR A 56 -14.97 -4.35 9.60
N HIS A 57 -14.85 -3.04 9.80
CA HIS A 57 -13.60 -2.42 10.21
C HIS A 57 -13.14 -2.92 11.59
N ASP A 58 -14.01 -2.86 12.59
CA ASP A 58 -13.69 -3.23 13.97
C ASP A 58 -13.31 -4.70 14.09
N ARG A 59 -14.00 -5.59 13.34
CA ARG A 59 -13.65 -7.02 13.27
C ARG A 59 -12.24 -7.21 12.70
N LEU A 60 -11.90 -6.54 11.60
CA LEU A 60 -10.58 -6.65 10.96
C LEU A 60 -9.46 -6.08 11.83
N ARG A 61 -9.75 -5.03 12.58
CA ARG A 61 -8.81 -4.44 13.54
C ARG A 61 -8.73 -5.21 14.85
N GLY A 62 -9.71 -6.06 15.14
CA GLY A 62 -9.81 -6.82 16.39
C GLY A 62 -10.14 -5.95 17.61
N MET A 63 -10.73 -4.77 17.39
CA MET A 63 -11.06 -3.83 18.46
C MET A 63 -12.30 -3.02 18.10
N LYS A 64 -13.33 -3.10 18.95
CA LYS A 64 -14.59 -2.38 18.80
C LYS A 64 -14.39 -0.86 18.96
N GLY A 65 -15.05 -0.08 18.10
CA GLY A 65 -15.03 1.38 18.12
C GLY A 65 -13.86 2.02 17.36
N THR A 66 -12.99 1.22 16.74
CA THR A 66 -11.87 1.73 15.95
C THR A 66 -12.32 2.42 14.67
N TRP A 67 -13.44 2.00 14.07
CA TRP A 67 -14.02 2.68 12.93
C TRP A 67 -14.32 4.15 13.25
N LYS A 68 -15.09 4.36 14.32
CA LYS A 68 -15.44 5.72 14.75
C LYS A 68 -14.19 6.54 15.08
N ALA A 69 -13.26 5.96 15.83
CA ALA A 69 -12.00 6.62 16.18
C ALA A 69 -11.17 6.99 14.93
N THR A 70 -11.21 6.17 13.86
CA THR A 70 -10.53 6.47 12.60
C THR A 70 -11.18 7.67 11.90
N ILE A 71 -12.53 7.71 11.82
CA ILE A 71 -13.25 8.82 11.22
C ILE A 71 -13.02 10.11 12.01
N ASP A 72 -13.11 10.06 13.34
CA ASP A 72 -12.85 11.20 14.21
C ASP A 72 -11.40 11.73 14.05
N ALA A 73 -10.41 10.83 13.91
CA ALA A 73 -9.02 11.22 13.69
C ALA A 73 -8.79 11.89 12.32
N LEU A 74 -9.46 11.42 11.25
CA LEU A 74 -9.40 12.04 9.92
C LEU A 74 -9.99 13.46 9.96
N ARG A 75 -11.17 13.63 10.56
CA ARG A 75 -11.83 14.93 10.71
C ARG A 75 -10.99 15.91 11.52
N MET A 76 -10.51 15.45 12.68
CA MET A 76 -9.64 16.25 13.55
C MET A 76 -8.38 16.70 12.84
N ALA A 77 -7.70 15.80 12.11
CA ALA A 77 -6.51 16.15 11.35
C ALA A 77 -6.79 17.19 10.26
N ARG A 78 -7.94 17.04 9.55
CA ARG A 78 -8.41 18.03 8.56
C ARG A 78 -8.66 19.40 9.19
N GLU A 79 -9.37 19.46 10.31
CA GLU A 79 -9.66 20.70 11.03
C GLU A 79 -8.39 21.39 11.53
N LEU A 80 -7.42 20.61 11.96
CA LEU A 80 -6.12 21.09 12.40
C LEU A 80 -5.13 21.40 11.25
N GLY A 81 -5.50 21.12 9.99
CA GLY A 81 -4.67 21.38 8.83
C GLY A 81 -3.53 20.38 8.60
N LEU A 82 -3.56 19.20 9.25
CA LEU A 82 -2.62 18.10 8.98
C LEU A 82 -3.14 17.23 7.84
N ARG A 83 -2.37 17.08 6.78
CA ARG A 83 -2.72 16.22 5.64
C ARG A 83 -2.79 14.76 6.06
N THR A 84 -3.83 14.06 5.60
CA THR A 84 -4.01 12.64 5.92
C THR A 84 -4.06 11.75 4.68
N GLN A 85 -3.61 10.51 4.85
CA GLN A 85 -3.75 9.42 3.90
C GLN A 85 -4.55 8.29 4.57
N THR A 86 -5.44 7.67 3.84
CA THR A 86 -6.11 6.46 4.30
C THR A 86 -5.45 5.23 3.70
N ASN A 87 -5.17 4.24 4.54
CA ASN A 87 -4.63 2.94 4.14
C ASN A 87 -5.72 1.87 4.29
N THR A 88 -5.92 1.05 3.26
CA THR A 88 -6.89 -0.06 3.26
C THR A 88 -6.20 -1.34 2.87
N THR A 89 -6.27 -2.39 3.69
CA THR A 89 -5.85 -3.73 3.28
C THR A 89 -7.03 -4.45 2.65
N VAL A 90 -6.93 -4.76 1.37
CA VAL A 90 -8.01 -5.46 0.66
C VAL A 90 -7.97 -6.95 0.92
N MET A 91 -9.15 -7.51 1.23
CA MET A 91 -9.41 -8.92 1.56
C MET A 91 -10.81 -9.30 1.07
N ARG A 92 -11.12 -10.59 1.01
CA ARG A 92 -12.49 -11.03 0.64
C ARG A 92 -13.58 -10.45 1.53
N SER A 93 -13.29 -10.26 2.80
CA SER A 93 -14.26 -9.74 3.78
C SER A 93 -14.62 -8.26 3.61
N ASN A 94 -13.85 -7.48 2.83
CA ASN A 94 -14.11 -6.05 2.60
C ASN A 94 -14.09 -5.63 1.13
N ILE A 95 -13.87 -6.54 0.20
CA ILE A 95 -13.74 -6.23 -1.23
C ILE A 95 -14.95 -5.47 -1.76
N ASN A 96 -16.15 -5.79 -1.28
CA ASN A 96 -17.39 -5.15 -1.70
C ASN A 96 -17.60 -3.75 -1.15
N GLU A 97 -16.81 -3.35 -0.16
CA GLU A 97 -16.91 -2.06 0.52
C GLU A 97 -15.90 -1.02 -0.04
N LEU A 98 -15.02 -1.38 -1.00
CA LEU A 98 -13.94 -0.52 -1.45
C LEU A 98 -14.40 0.83 -2.01
N ALA A 99 -15.53 0.88 -2.71
CA ALA A 99 -16.10 2.11 -3.24
C ALA A 99 -16.59 3.05 -2.10
N ASP A 100 -17.25 2.47 -1.11
CA ASP A 100 -17.71 3.19 0.08
C ASP A 100 -16.54 3.63 0.96
N ILE A 101 -15.50 2.79 1.13
CA ILE A 101 -14.27 3.14 1.85
C ILE A 101 -13.59 4.34 1.19
N PHE A 102 -13.46 4.33 -0.14
CA PHE A 102 -12.90 5.46 -0.89
C PHE A 102 -13.68 6.75 -0.65
N HIS A 103 -15.01 6.68 -0.78
CA HIS A 103 -15.91 7.81 -0.56
C HIS A 103 -15.78 8.36 0.87
N ILE A 104 -15.86 7.49 1.89
CA ILE A 104 -15.72 7.87 3.30
C ILE A 104 -14.36 8.52 3.57
N ALA A 105 -13.27 7.94 3.05
CA ALA A 105 -11.93 8.50 3.22
C ALA A 105 -11.83 9.91 2.65
N LYS A 106 -12.29 10.10 1.42
CA LYS A 106 -12.29 11.39 0.70
C LYS A 106 -13.15 12.42 1.41
N ASP A 107 -14.38 12.07 1.80
CA ASP A 107 -15.34 12.98 2.46
C ASP A 107 -14.81 13.45 3.83
N ASN A 108 -14.06 12.60 4.52
CA ASN A 108 -13.43 12.93 5.79
C ASN A 108 -12.03 13.60 5.67
N GLY A 109 -11.63 13.99 4.45
CA GLY A 109 -10.47 14.84 4.21
C GLY A 109 -9.17 14.12 3.91
N ALA A 110 -9.21 12.82 3.62
CA ALA A 110 -8.02 12.14 3.13
C ALA A 110 -7.58 12.73 1.77
N VAL A 111 -6.29 13.03 1.64
CA VAL A 111 -5.70 13.59 0.42
C VAL A 111 -5.03 12.52 -0.44
N ALA A 112 -5.05 11.26 -0.01
CA ALA A 112 -4.56 10.11 -0.76
C ALA A 112 -5.17 8.81 -0.20
N TRP A 113 -5.33 7.82 -1.06
CA TRP A 113 -5.74 6.47 -0.69
C TRP A 113 -4.70 5.45 -1.12
N GLU A 114 -4.25 4.62 -0.17
CA GLU A 114 -3.30 3.54 -0.43
C GLU A 114 -3.93 2.19 -0.14
N VAL A 115 -3.96 1.32 -1.13
CA VAL A 115 -4.55 -0.02 -1.01
C VAL A 115 -3.46 -1.07 -0.96
N PHE A 116 -3.42 -1.78 0.15
CA PHE A 116 -2.51 -2.88 0.42
C PHE A 116 -3.14 -4.20 -0.03
N PHE A 117 -2.45 -4.93 -0.87
CA PHE A 117 -2.84 -6.30 -1.18
C PHE A 117 -2.25 -7.22 -0.11
N LEU A 118 -3.13 -7.96 0.57
CA LEU A 118 -2.78 -8.77 1.74
C LEU A 118 -1.58 -9.69 1.47
N ILE A 119 -0.58 -9.63 2.35
CA ILE A 119 0.47 -10.65 2.48
C ILE A 119 0.09 -11.56 3.65
N ARG A 120 0.03 -12.87 3.42
CA ARG A 120 -0.39 -13.85 4.41
C ARG A 120 0.72 -14.14 5.44
N THR A 121 1.03 -13.13 6.25
CA THR A 121 2.02 -13.21 7.33
C THR A 121 1.43 -12.69 8.65
N GLY A 122 1.97 -13.11 9.77
CA GLY A 122 1.51 -12.69 11.09
C GLY A 122 0.00 -12.92 11.28
N ARG A 123 -0.74 -11.91 11.71
CA ARG A 123 -2.22 -11.99 11.86
C ARG A 123 -2.94 -12.15 10.51
N GLY A 124 -2.35 -11.71 9.42
CA GLY A 124 -2.89 -11.88 8.08
C GLY A 124 -2.88 -13.32 7.57
N ALA A 125 -2.13 -14.23 8.19
CA ALA A 125 -2.01 -15.61 7.75
C ALA A 125 -3.34 -16.38 7.79
N SER A 126 -4.24 -16.01 8.71
CA SER A 126 -5.59 -16.60 8.85
C SER A 126 -6.68 -15.85 8.07
N MET A 127 -6.34 -14.76 7.40
CA MET A 127 -7.30 -13.96 6.64
C MET A 127 -7.42 -14.46 5.20
N GLU A 128 -8.61 -14.30 4.61
CA GLU A 128 -8.86 -14.70 3.23
C GLU A 128 -8.34 -13.63 2.27
N SER A 129 -7.27 -13.99 1.55
CA SER A 129 -6.74 -13.19 0.45
C SER A 129 -7.65 -13.30 -0.79
N LEU A 130 -7.54 -12.32 -1.66
CA LEU A 130 -8.12 -12.38 -3.00
C LEU A 130 -7.35 -13.38 -3.87
N ASP A 131 -8.05 -14.00 -4.82
CA ASP A 131 -7.39 -14.71 -5.89
C ASP A 131 -6.85 -13.75 -6.98
N ALA A 132 -6.17 -14.30 -7.98
CA ALA A 132 -5.52 -13.50 -9.02
C ALA A 132 -6.53 -12.70 -9.86
N SER A 133 -7.69 -13.28 -10.17
CA SER A 133 -8.75 -12.61 -10.94
C SER A 133 -9.38 -11.48 -10.15
N GLU A 134 -9.73 -11.74 -8.89
CA GLU A 134 -10.26 -10.73 -7.98
C GLU A 134 -9.28 -9.55 -7.80
N CYS A 135 -7.97 -9.83 -7.70
CA CYS A 135 -6.95 -8.80 -7.62
C CYS A 135 -6.90 -7.92 -8.88
N GLU A 136 -7.04 -8.53 -10.06
CA GLU A 136 -7.07 -7.80 -11.33
C GLU A 136 -8.29 -6.88 -11.43
N GLU A 137 -9.47 -7.37 -11.03
CA GLU A 137 -10.69 -6.56 -11.01
C GLU A 137 -10.58 -5.38 -10.05
N VAL A 138 -10.04 -5.62 -8.85
CA VAL A 138 -9.77 -4.53 -7.89
C VAL A 138 -8.77 -3.53 -8.44
N MET A 139 -7.69 -3.96 -9.10
CA MET A 139 -6.71 -3.05 -9.69
C MET A 139 -7.32 -2.20 -10.80
N ASN A 140 -8.22 -2.76 -11.62
CA ASN A 140 -8.97 -1.99 -12.60
C ASN A 140 -9.90 -0.96 -11.93
N PHE A 141 -10.59 -1.34 -10.86
CA PHE A 141 -11.38 -0.40 -10.07
C PHE A 141 -10.52 0.73 -9.48
N LEU A 142 -9.35 0.43 -8.94
CA LEU A 142 -8.43 1.43 -8.39
C LEU A 142 -7.94 2.43 -9.45
N TYR A 143 -7.78 1.98 -10.70
CA TYR A 143 -7.49 2.88 -11.82
C TYR A 143 -8.60 3.92 -12.00
N ASP A 144 -9.86 3.46 -12.01
CA ASP A 144 -10.99 4.37 -12.19
C ASP A 144 -11.25 5.21 -10.93
N ALA A 145 -11.03 4.69 -9.73
CA ALA A 145 -11.13 5.47 -8.48
C ALA A 145 -10.17 6.68 -8.48
N ALA A 146 -9.00 6.56 -9.12
CA ALA A 146 -8.06 7.66 -9.25
C ALA A 146 -8.59 8.86 -10.07
N LEU A 147 -9.70 8.70 -10.80
CA LEU A 147 -10.38 9.79 -11.53
C LEU A 147 -11.19 10.72 -10.61
N TYR A 148 -11.41 10.34 -9.35
CA TYR A 148 -12.34 11.02 -8.45
C TYR A 148 -11.67 11.99 -7.46
N GLY A 149 -10.45 12.43 -7.75
CA GLY A 149 -9.89 13.64 -7.16
C GLY A 149 -8.93 13.46 -5.99
N ILE A 150 -8.66 12.24 -5.56
CA ILE A 150 -7.52 11.94 -4.69
C ILE A 150 -6.61 10.89 -5.32
N PRO A 151 -5.27 11.02 -5.17
CA PRO A 151 -4.34 10.03 -5.66
C PRO A 151 -4.58 8.65 -5.07
N VAL A 152 -4.56 7.63 -5.94
CA VAL A 152 -4.61 6.22 -5.56
C VAL A 152 -3.25 5.58 -5.80
N ARG A 153 -2.81 4.74 -4.89
CA ARG A 153 -1.62 3.90 -5.04
C ARG A 153 -1.84 2.53 -4.42
N THR A 154 -0.99 1.58 -4.79
CA THR A 154 -1.00 0.24 -4.22
C THR A 154 0.29 -0.05 -3.47
N ALA A 155 0.18 -0.76 -2.36
CA ALA A 155 1.27 -1.44 -1.69
C ALA A 155 1.08 -2.95 -1.84
N GLU A 156 2.16 -3.70 -2.07
CA GLU A 156 2.14 -5.14 -2.34
C GLU A 156 1.24 -5.57 -3.51
N GLY A 157 0.96 -4.64 -4.41
CA GLY A 157 0.22 -4.83 -5.65
C GLY A 157 0.97 -4.27 -6.86
N PRO A 158 2.23 -4.68 -7.14
CA PRO A 158 3.04 -4.07 -8.20
C PRO A 158 2.48 -4.29 -9.61
N SER A 159 1.66 -5.31 -9.82
CA SER A 159 0.95 -5.56 -11.08
C SER A 159 -0.03 -4.43 -11.47
N PHE A 160 -0.41 -3.57 -10.53
CA PHE A 160 -1.15 -2.34 -10.83
C PHE A 160 -0.44 -1.44 -11.85
N ARG A 161 0.89 -1.47 -11.88
CA ARG A 161 1.67 -0.72 -12.90
C ARG A 161 1.41 -1.24 -14.31
N ARG A 162 1.27 -2.56 -14.48
CA ARG A 162 0.88 -3.17 -15.74
C ARG A 162 -0.55 -2.78 -16.10
N VAL A 163 -1.49 -2.96 -15.18
CA VAL A 163 -2.91 -2.59 -15.39
C VAL A 163 -3.02 -1.14 -15.85
N ARG A 164 -2.31 -0.22 -15.22
CA ARG A 164 -2.29 1.19 -15.65
C ARG A 164 -1.88 1.35 -17.11
N ILE A 165 -0.77 0.72 -17.52
CA ILE A 165 -0.27 0.83 -18.89
C ILE A 165 -1.27 0.26 -19.89
N GLU A 166 -1.87 -0.88 -19.56
CA GLU A 166 -2.88 -1.51 -20.42
C GLU A 166 -4.13 -0.62 -20.55
N ARG A 167 -4.56 0.01 -19.45
CA ARG A 167 -5.67 0.97 -19.44
C ARG A 167 -5.34 2.26 -20.21
N GLU A 168 -4.17 2.84 -19.99
CA GLU A 168 -3.70 4.04 -20.70
C GLU A 168 -3.55 3.81 -22.23
N LYS A 169 -3.24 2.58 -22.63
CA LYS A 169 -3.10 2.18 -24.04
C LYS A 169 -4.37 1.56 -24.64
N ASN A 170 -5.45 1.44 -23.88
CA ASN A 170 -6.68 0.76 -24.28
C ASN A 170 -6.45 -0.67 -24.81
N VAL A 171 -5.50 -1.40 -24.19
CA VAL A 171 -5.17 -2.77 -24.62
C VAL A 171 -6.30 -3.73 -24.29
N LYS A 172 -6.99 -3.53 -23.16
CA LYS A 172 -8.07 -4.39 -22.69
C LYS A 172 -9.08 -3.57 -21.87
N GLU A 173 -10.36 -3.74 -22.22
CA GLU A 173 -11.43 -3.19 -21.41
C GLU A 173 -11.52 -3.93 -20.07
N PRO A 174 -11.74 -3.20 -18.97
CA PRO A 174 -11.92 -3.83 -17.66
C PRO A 174 -13.21 -4.63 -17.64
N SER A 175 -13.15 -5.80 -17.02
CA SER A 175 -14.29 -6.72 -16.95
C SER A 175 -14.31 -7.43 -15.60
N GLY A 176 -15.41 -8.09 -15.30
CA GLY A 176 -15.63 -8.86 -14.09
C GLY A 176 -16.79 -8.29 -13.26
N GLU A 177 -17.32 -9.13 -12.39
CA GLU A 177 -18.48 -8.77 -11.57
C GLU A 177 -18.11 -7.81 -10.43
N ILE A 178 -16.96 -8.05 -9.80
CA ILE A 178 -16.45 -7.20 -8.71
C ILE A 178 -16.17 -5.79 -9.23
N TYR A 179 -15.45 -5.70 -10.38
CA TYR A 179 -15.16 -4.41 -11.00
C TYR A 179 -16.44 -3.63 -11.30
N ARG A 180 -17.42 -4.27 -11.98
CA ARG A 180 -18.69 -3.60 -12.33
C ARG A 180 -19.43 -3.11 -11.10
N ARG A 181 -19.60 -3.96 -10.08
CA ARG A 181 -20.26 -3.59 -8.83
C ARG A 181 -19.59 -2.42 -8.13
N LEU A 182 -18.27 -2.43 -8.04
CA LEU A 182 -17.52 -1.37 -7.39
C LEU A 182 -17.59 -0.04 -8.15
N ILE A 183 -17.48 -0.07 -9.49
CA ILE A 183 -17.56 1.15 -10.29
C ILE A 183 -18.96 1.74 -10.33
N ASP A 184 -19.99 0.91 -10.39
CA ASP A 184 -21.38 1.36 -10.34
C ASP A 184 -21.70 1.98 -8.97
N ARG A 185 -21.20 1.37 -7.89
CA ARG A 185 -21.31 1.93 -6.54
C ARG A 185 -20.60 3.27 -6.43
N LEU A 186 -19.37 3.35 -6.94
CA LEU A 186 -18.59 4.59 -6.93
C LEU A 186 -19.28 5.72 -7.71
N ARG A 187 -19.86 5.40 -8.88
CA ARG A 187 -20.63 6.36 -9.67
C ARG A 187 -21.88 6.87 -8.95
N MET A 188 -22.55 6.01 -8.20
CA MET A 188 -23.69 6.43 -7.36
C MET A 188 -23.26 7.40 -6.24
N LEU A 189 -22.08 7.19 -5.65
CA LEU A 189 -21.58 8.00 -4.54
C LEU A 189 -20.94 9.33 -5.00
N GLU A 190 -20.20 9.30 -6.10
CA GLU A 190 -19.33 10.40 -6.53
C GLU A 190 -19.76 11.06 -7.85
N GLY A 191 -20.74 10.48 -8.55
CA GLY A 191 -21.16 10.92 -9.89
C GLY A 191 -20.22 10.46 -10.99
N ILE A 192 -20.21 11.20 -12.11
CA ILE A 192 -19.34 10.93 -13.25
C ILE A 192 -18.00 11.64 -13.04
N PRO A 193 -16.87 10.95 -13.20
CA PRO A 193 -15.56 11.58 -13.01
C PRO A 193 -15.28 12.63 -14.07
N GLN A 194 -14.73 13.77 -13.65
CA GLN A 194 -14.40 14.90 -14.54
C GLN A 194 -12.91 15.23 -14.57
N ARG A 195 -12.06 14.33 -14.09
CA ARG A 195 -10.62 14.58 -13.93
C ARG A 195 -9.81 13.50 -14.62
N SER A 196 -8.57 13.82 -14.95
CA SER A 196 -7.57 12.82 -15.32
C SER A 196 -7.19 11.97 -14.11
N PRO A 197 -6.81 10.70 -14.31
CA PRO A 197 -6.43 9.82 -13.20
C PRO A 197 -5.27 10.40 -12.41
N MET A 198 -5.40 10.41 -11.09
CA MET A 198 -4.35 10.85 -10.18
C MET A 198 -3.69 9.65 -9.55
N PHE A 199 -2.44 9.37 -9.97
CA PHE A 199 -1.63 8.32 -9.40
C PHE A 199 -0.43 8.91 -8.68
N LYS A 200 -0.18 8.44 -7.47
CA LYS A 200 1.12 8.68 -6.83
C LYS A 200 2.09 7.64 -7.38
N LEU A 201 2.84 8.04 -8.41
CA LEU A 201 3.85 7.18 -9.01
C LEU A 201 4.98 6.94 -8.02
N SER A 202 5.20 5.70 -7.70
CA SER A 202 6.39 5.24 -7.04
C SER A 202 6.92 4.04 -7.81
N HIS A 203 8.17 4.13 -8.25
CA HIS A 203 8.88 2.96 -8.78
C HIS A 203 9.47 2.11 -7.65
N THR A 204 9.03 2.36 -6.41
CA THR A 204 9.49 1.63 -5.24
C THR A 204 8.98 0.19 -5.26
N ALA A 205 9.86 -0.72 -4.92
CA ALA A 205 9.56 -2.14 -4.69
C ALA A 205 10.48 -2.64 -3.58
N ASP A 206 10.26 -3.85 -3.09
CA ASP A 206 11.14 -4.44 -2.08
C ASP A 206 12.62 -4.28 -2.48
N GLY A 207 13.42 -3.61 -1.64
CA GLY A 207 14.84 -3.33 -1.89
C GLY A 207 15.16 -2.34 -3.01
N ARG A 208 14.17 -1.75 -3.66
CA ARG A 208 14.32 -0.71 -4.70
C ARG A 208 13.60 0.57 -4.31
N GLY A 209 14.35 1.58 -3.86
CA GLY A 209 13.79 2.83 -3.34
C GLY A 209 13.14 2.70 -1.97
N ILE A 210 13.24 1.53 -1.33
CA ILE A 210 12.77 1.23 0.02
C ILE A 210 13.88 0.48 0.76
N ILE A 211 14.03 0.81 2.04
CA ILE A 211 14.75 0.08 3.05
C ILE A 211 13.94 0.16 4.34
N PHE A 212 13.88 -0.91 5.08
CA PHE A 212 13.18 -0.98 6.35
C PHE A 212 14.17 -1.18 7.48
N VAL A 213 14.01 -0.40 8.54
CA VAL A 213 14.78 -0.56 9.78
C VAL A 213 13.82 -0.91 10.90
N GLY A 214 13.99 -2.09 11.47
CA GLY A 214 13.18 -2.59 12.57
C GLY A 214 13.48 -1.88 13.89
N HIS A 215 12.67 -2.12 14.90
CA HIS A 215 12.76 -1.46 16.21
C HIS A 215 14.02 -1.83 17.02
N ARG A 216 14.73 -2.87 16.63
CA ARG A 216 16.01 -3.31 17.21
C ARG A 216 17.20 -3.01 16.29
N GLY A 217 16.97 -2.25 15.21
CA GLY A 217 17.97 -1.90 14.23
C GLY A 217 18.18 -2.92 13.12
N GLU A 218 17.38 -3.98 13.02
CA GLU A 218 17.41 -4.93 11.89
C GLU A 218 17.13 -4.20 10.58
N VAL A 219 17.86 -4.54 9.53
CA VAL A 219 17.70 -3.92 8.21
C VAL A 219 17.16 -4.95 7.23
N TYR A 220 15.97 -4.67 6.67
CA TYR A 220 15.29 -5.50 5.67
C TYR A 220 15.02 -4.72 4.38
N PRO A 221 14.82 -5.39 3.22
CA PRO A 221 14.45 -4.72 1.98
C PRO A 221 13.08 -4.01 2.04
N SER A 222 12.15 -4.55 2.82
CA SER A 222 10.86 -3.92 3.15
C SER A 222 10.29 -4.50 4.44
N GLY A 223 9.22 -3.89 4.96
CA GLY A 223 8.56 -4.36 6.19
C GLY A 223 7.88 -5.73 6.06
N PHE A 224 7.61 -6.19 4.83
CA PHE A 224 6.98 -7.48 4.55
C PHE A 224 7.96 -8.53 4.00
N LEU A 225 9.23 -8.16 3.80
CA LEU A 225 10.30 -9.05 3.33
C LEU A 225 11.39 -9.15 4.42
N PRO A 226 11.19 -9.95 5.47
CA PRO A 226 12.04 -9.98 6.65
C PRO A 226 13.32 -10.81 6.44
N VAL A 227 14.06 -10.50 5.38
CA VAL A 227 15.40 -11.06 5.12
C VAL A 227 16.41 -10.14 5.77
N ASP A 228 17.13 -10.65 6.76
CA ASP A 228 18.13 -9.89 7.50
C ASP A 228 19.33 -9.56 6.59
N CYS A 229 19.55 -8.26 6.38
CA CYS A 229 20.64 -7.75 5.54
C CYS A 229 21.69 -6.98 6.35
N GLY A 230 21.51 -6.83 7.65
CA GLY A 230 22.42 -6.14 8.55
C GLY A 230 21.70 -5.43 9.69
N ARG A 231 22.44 -4.66 10.46
CA ARG A 231 21.93 -4.03 11.69
C ARG A 231 22.54 -2.66 11.94
N VAL A 232 21.72 -1.65 12.06
CA VAL A 232 22.15 -0.31 12.47
C VAL A 232 22.08 -0.16 14.00
N PRO A 233 22.97 0.63 14.64
CA PRO A 233 24.04 1.47 14.04
C PRO A 233 25.36 0.74 13.76
N LYS A 234 25.42 -0.58 13.94
CA LYS A 234 26.66 -1.36 13.76
C LYS A 234 27.18 -1.31 12.33
N ASP A 235 26.27 -1.47 11.38
CA ASP A 235 26.58 -1.53 9.95
C ASP A 235 26.16 -0.21 9.27
N ASP A 236 26.86 0.19 8.22
CA ASP A 236 26.49 1.37 7.43
C ASP A 236 25.25 1.10 6.56
N LEU A 237 24.18 1.88 6.77
CA LEU A 237 22.91 1.72 6.08
C LEU A 237 23.02 1.90 4.56
N ARG A 238 23.90 2.82 4.12
CA ARG A 238 24.14 3.07 2.70
C ARG A 238 24.87 1.89 2.08
N GLU A 239 25.84 1.33 2.76
CA GLU A 239 26.56 0.15 2.29
C GLU A 239 25.64 -1.06 2.17
N ILE A 240 24.79 -1.32 3.19
CA ILE A 240 23.76 -2.36 3.12
C ILE A 240 22.90 -2.15 1.87
N TYR A 241 22.32 -0.96 1.71
CA TYR A 241 21.42 -0.69 0.60
C TYR A 241 22.09 -0.81 -0.77
N CYS A 242 23.32 -0.32 -0.91
CA CYS A 242 24.01 -0.28 -2.21
C CYS A 242 24.69 -1.60 -2.58
N SER A 243 25.28 -2.29 -1.59
CA SER A 243 26.26 -3.34 -1.83
C SER A 243 25.82 -4.74 -1.41
N HIS A 244 24.87 -4.87 -0.48
CA HIS A 244 24.40 -6.18 -0.02
C HIS A 244 23.83 -7.01 -1.18
N LEU A 245 24.26 -8.25 -1.32
CA LEU A 245 23.94 -9.13 -2.45
C LEU A 245 22.42 -9.29 -2.66
N PHE A 246 21.67 -9.43 -1.58
CA PHE A 246 20.21 -9.58 -1.66
C PHE A 246 19.53 -8.32 -2.20
N PHE A 247 19.93 -7.12 -1.75
CA PHE A 247 19.42 -5.86 -2.30
C PHE A 247 19.76 -5.70 -3.79
N ARG A 248 20.96 -6.13 -4.20
CA ARG A 248 21.36 -6.10 -5.61
C ARG A 248 20.53 -7.07 -6.45
N ALA A 249 20.31 -8.30 -5.96
CA ALA A 249 19.48 -9.29 -6.63
C ALA A 249 18.04 -8.83 -6.79
N LEU A 250 17.45 -8.18 -5.77
CA LEU A 250 16.08 -7.62 -5.85
C LEU A 250 15.92 -6.50 -6.90
N ARG A 251 17.03 -5.82 -7.23
CA ARG A 251 17.04 -4.76 -8.26
C ARG A 251 17.35 -5.27 -9.66
N ASP A 252 17.80 -6.51 -9.78
CA ASP A 252 18.11 -7.16 -11.05
C ASP A 252 16.91 -7.97 -11.58
N PRO A 253 16.23 -7.53 -12.66
CA PRO A 253 15.13 -8.29 -13.25
C PRO A 253 15.53 -9.68 -13.76
N ALA A 254 16.83 -9.94 -14.00
CA ALA A 254 17.32 -11.26 -14.41
C ALA A 254 17.29 -12.30 -13.27
N SER A 255 17.21 -11.84 -12.02
CA SER A 255 17.05 -12.71 -10.86
C SER A 255 15.64 -13.30 -10.71
N LEU A 256 14.65 -12.77 -11.42
CA LEU A 256 13.27 -13.22 -11.33
C LEU A 256 13.07 -14.57 -12.02
N LYS A 257 12.16 -15.37 -11.45
CA LYS A 257 11.82 -16.72 -11.90
C LYS A 257 10.34 -16.82 -12.31
N GLY A 258 9.95 -17.98 -12.81
CA GLY A 258 8.57 -18.25 -13.23
C GLY A 258 8.06 -17.22 -14.25
N ARG A 259 6.77 -16.96 -14.26
CA ARG A 259 6.14 -15.98 -15.17
C ARG A 259 6.73 -14.58 -15.02
N CYS A 260 7.14 -14.17 -13.81
CA CYS A 260 7.80 -12.89 -13.61
C CYS A 260 9.16 -12.79 -14.33
N GLY A 261 9.92 -13.89 -14.43
CA GLY A 261 11.23 -13.93 -15.08
C GLY A 261 11.19 -13.73 -16.60
N ILE A 262 10.12 -14.15 -17.25
CA ILE A 262 9.93 -14.02 -18.71
C ILE A 262 8.99 -12.87 -19.10
N CYS A 263 8.41 -12.18 -18.11
CA CYS A 263 7.40 -11.15 -18.34
C CYS A 263 8.01 -9.88 -18.96
N GLU A 264 7.36 -9.34 -19.98
CA GLU A 264 7.73 -8.09 -20.64
C GLU A 264 7.63 -6.86 -19.70
N TYR A 265 6.82 -6.96 -18.65
CA TYR A 265 6.70 -5.92 -17.62
C TYR A 265 7.67 -6.07 -16.44
N LYS A 266 8.57 -7.08 -16.44
CA LYS A 266 9.41 -7.43 -15.27
C LYS A 266 10.24 -6.29 -14.72
N SER A 267 10.79 -5.44 -15.57
CA SER A 267 11.63 -4.31 -15.16
C SER A 267 10.87 -3.23 -14.41
N MET A 268 9.57 -3.10 -14.69
CA MET A 268 8.70 -2.09 -14.11
C MET A 268 7.85 -2.63 -12.97
N CYS A 269 7.27 -3.82 -13.14
CA CYS A 269 6.40 -4.48 -12.17
C CYS A 269 7.22 -5.32 -11.19
N GLY A 270 7.80 -6.40 -11.66
CA GLY A 270 8.61 -7.35 -10.90
C GLY A 270 7.83 -8.23 -9.91
N GLY A 271 6.52 -8.06 -9.74
CA GLY A 271 5.71 -8.79 -8.75
C GLY A 271 6.06 -8.45 -7.28
N SER A 272 5.22 -8.83 -6.32
CA SER A 272 5.53 -8.71 -4.89
C SER A 272 6.53 -9.78 -4.45
N ARG A 273 7.72 -9.34 -4.06
CA ARG A 273 8.78 -10.25 -3.56
C ARG A 273 8.44 -10.76 -2.17
N SER A 274 7.74 -9.94 -1.40
CA SER A 274 7.21 -10.30 -0.08
C SER A 274 6.19 -11.43 -0.17
N ARG A 275 5.25 -11.36 -1.15
CA ARG A 275 4.26 -12.42 -1.35
C ARG A 275 4.89 -13.68 -1.93
N ALA A 276 5.81 -13.55 -2.88
CA ALA A 276 6.55 -14.70 -3.41
C ALA A 276 7.29 -15.45 -2.30
N LEU A 277 7.94 -14.74 -1.37
CA LEU A 277 8.55 -15.38 -0.19
C LEU A 277 7.50 -16.05 0.69
N ALA A 278 6.42 -15.36 1.02
CA ALA A 278 5.40 -15.85 1.98
C ALA A 278 4.66 -17.09 1.48
N GLU A 279 4.39 -17.18 0.17
CA GLU A 279 3.56 -18.24 -0.41
C GLU A 279 4.38 -19.31 -1.13
N MET A 280 5.55 -18.97 -1.66
CA MET A 280 6.38 -19.89 -2.45
C MET A 280 7.76 -20.16 -1.82
N ASN A 281 8.03 -19.58 -0.65
CA ASN A 281 9.30 -19.70 0.09
C ASN A 281 10.55 -19.30 -0.76
N ASP A 282 10.35 -18.52 -1.81
CA ASP A 282 11.42 -17.95 -2.64
C ASP A 282 11.01 -16.54 -3.11
N PRO A 283 11.70 -15.49 -2.68
CA PRO A 283 11.35 -14.12 -3.04
C PRO A 283 11.53 -13.80 -4.53
N PHE A 284 12.18 -14.66 -5.29
CA PHE A 284 12.40 -14.48 -6.73
C PHE A 284 11.36 -15.18 -7.60
N GLN A 285 10.47 -15.99 -7.02
CA GLN A 285 9.41 -16.66 -7.75
C GLN A 285 8.36 -15.66 -8.28
N GLU A 286 7.46 -16.14 -9.11
CA GLU A 286 6.35 -15.35 -9.63
C GLU A 286 5.42 -14.85 -8.52
N ASP A 287 4.74 -13.75 -8.78
CA ASP A 287 3.71 -13.23 -7.86
C ASP A 287 2.39 -13.99 -8.10
N PRO A 288 1.91 -14.78 -7.12
CA PRO A 288 0.75 -15.67 -7.32
C PRO A 288 -0.57 -14.93 -7.58
N ILE A 289 -0.70 -13.66 -7.16
CA ILE A 289 -1.92 -12.88 -7.44
C ILE A 289 -1.94 -12.19 -8.81
N CYS A 290 -0.93 -12.41 -9.64
CA CYS A 290 -0.91 -11.84 -10.99
C CYS A 290 -1.53 -12.83 -11.98
N PRO A 291 -2.69 -12.54 -12.61
CA PRO A 291 -3.29 -13.43 -13.60
C PRO A 291 -2.65 -13.29 -15.00
N TYR A 292 -1.74 -12.34 -15.18
CA TYR A 292 -1.14 -12.06 -16.47
C TYR A 292 -0.28 -13.23 -16.96
N VAL A 293 -0.51 -13.62 -18.19
CA VAL A 293 0.26 -14.66 -18.88
C VAL A 293 1.17 -13.96 -19.90
N PRO A 294 2.50 -13.94 -19.67
CA PRO A 294 3.45 -13.35 -20.60
C PRO A 294 3.44 -14.04 -21.96
N ALA A 295 3.73 -13.29 -23.03
CA ALA A 295 3.73 -13.82 -24.39
C ALA A 295 4.67 -15.03 -24.62
N GLY A 296 5.73 -15.14 -23.83
CA GLY A 296 6.67 -16.28 -23.85
C GLY A 296 6.26 -17.50 -23.01
N HIS A 297 5.10 -17.46 -22.34
CA HIS A 297 4.65 -18.54 -21.47
C HIS A 297 3.88 -19.58 -22.29
N GLY A 298 4.49 -20.67 -22.65
CA GLY A 298 3.91 -21.75 -23.47
C GLY A 298 4.79 -22.23 -24.62
N ALA A 299 5.98 -21.65 -24.77
CA ALA A 299 6.98 -22.05 -25.75
C ALA A 299 8.06 -23.00 -25.16
N GLN A 300 7.73 -23.72 -24.08
CA GLN A 300 8.62 -24.76 -23.51
C GLN A 300 7.93 -26.11 -23.53
#